data_c0b6368bd4c85afcae0512820fd21775
#
_entry.id   c0b6368bd4c85afcae0512820fd21775
#
_cell.length_a   1.000
_cell.length_b   1.000
_cell.length_c   1.000
_cell.angle_alpha   90.00
_cell.angle_beta   90.00
_cell.angle_gamma   90.00
#
_symmetry.space_group_name_H-M   'P 1'
#
loop_
_entity.id
_entity.type
_entity.pdbx_description
1 polymer ?
#
loop_
_entity_poly.entity_id
_entity_poly.type
_entity_poly.pdbx_seq_one_letter_code
_entity_poly.pdbx_strand_id
1 'polypeptide(L)'
;MIIDFAYAANTGAAVIPVDGLVPLPNDQVKAKDITVSPDSTKFTVKTGGIYQVGYVVNTDKALTAGARLLVNGEPKEGAAVGGIAALSLSRLSNEVLLRLSDNDEISLQIFNNPIGTALLPAPVGASLRIVRLS
;
A
#
# COMPACT_ATOMS: atom_id res chain seq x y z
N MET A 1 -10.43 -20.17 9.09
CA MET A 1 -9.01 -20.01 9.48
C MET A 1 -8.30 -19.13 8.48
N ILE A 2 -7.52 -18.17 8.96
CA ILE A 2 -6.70 -17.33 8.11
C ILE A 2 -5.38 -18.06 7.85
N ILE A 3 -5.08 -18.33 6.60
CA ILE A 3 -3.86 -19.07 6.22
C ILE A 3 -2.87 -18.25 5.39
N ASP A 4 -3.35 -17.19 4.74
CA ASP A 4 -2.48 -16.29 3.98
C ASP A 4 -2.65 -14.87 4.53
N PHE A 5 -1.53 -14.26 4.87
CA PHE A 5 -1.50 -12.92 5.45
C PHE A 5 -0.17 -12.26 5.16
N ALA A 6 -0.16 -10.94 5.16
CA ALA A 6 1.06 -10.16 5.12
C ALA A 6 0.84 -8.81 5.81
N TYR A 7 1.87 -8.36 6.49
CA TYR A 7 1.97 -7.01 7.01
C TYR A 7 3.38 -6.50 6.70
N ALA A 8 3.48 -5.27 6.25
CA ALA A 8 4.76 -4.63 6.01
C ALA A 8 4.62 -3.13 6.24
N ALA A 9 5.72 -2.49 6.60
CA ALA A 9 5.72 -1.08 6.94
C ALA A 9 6.95 -0.37 6.39
N ASN A 10 6.90 0.95 6.38
CA ASN A 10 8.06 1.81 6.14
C ASN A 10 8.24 2.71 7.35
N THR A 11 9.35 2.55 8.04
CA THR A 11 9.70 3.34 9.23
C THR A 11 10.93 4.22 8.98
N GLY A 12 11.36 4.35 7.74
CA GLY A 12 12.63 4.92 7.35
C GLY A 12 12.62 6.29 6.68
N ALA A 13 11.55 7.06 6.82
CA ALA A 13 11.48 8.44 6.27
C ALA A 13 11.72 8.52 4.76
N ALA A 14 11.18 7.57 4.00
CA ALA A 14 11.37 7.54 2.56
C ALA A 14 10.69 8.73 1.87
N VAL A 15 11.28 9.18 0.75
CA VAL A 15 10.64 10.13 -0.16
C VAL A 15 10.11 9.35 -1.36
N ILE A 16 8.81 9.49 -1.61
CA ILE A 16 8.15 8.78 -2.71
C ILE A 16 8.12 9.70 -3.93
N PRO A 17 8.69 9.29 -5.06
CA PRO A 17 8.67 10.13 -6.27
C PRO A 17 7.27 10.28 -6.84
N VAL A 18 7.12 11.11 -7.86
CA VAL A 18 5.85 11.33 -8.56
C VAL A 18 5.29 10.00 -9.03
N ASP A 19 4.03 9.72 -8.66
CA ASP A 19 3.32 8.47 -8.97
C ASP A 19 4.10 7.21 -8.59
N GLY A 20 4.97 7.32 -7.57
CA GLY A 20 5.83 6.23 -7.16
C GLY A 20 5.13 5.20 -6.28
N LEU A 21 5.68 3.99 -6.28
CA LEU A 21 5.26 2.94 -5.38
C LEU A 21 5.94 3.13 -4.02
N VAL A 22 5.20 2.79 -2.96
CA VAL A 22 5.71 2.91 -1.59
C VAL A 22 6.49 1.65 -1.23
N PRO A 23 7.79 1.75 -0.92
CA PRO A 23 8.53 0.59 -0.42
C PRO A 23 8.16 0.32 1.04
N LEU A 24 8.04 -0.96 1.39
CA LEU A 24 7.63 -1.39 2.72
C LEU A 24 8.61 -2.44 3.25
N PRO A 25 9.86 -2.06 3.51
CA PRO A 25 10.90 -3.03 3.86
C PRO A 25 10.95 -3.42 5.34
N ASN A 26 10.18 -2.74 6.20
CA ASN A 26 10.31 -2.89 7.64
C ASN A 26 9.20 -3.74 8.23
N ASP A 27 9.51 -4.39 9.34
CA ASP A 27 8.54 -5.14 10.16
C ASP A 27 7.66 -6.10 9.36
N GLN A 28 8.24 -6.75 8.36
CA GLN A 28 7.50 -7.67 7.51
C GLN A 28 7.14 -8.94 8.27
N VAL A 29 5.84 -9.25 8.30
CA VAL A 29 5.30 -10.50 8.83
C VAL A 29 4.39 -11.07 7.76
N LYS A 30 4.71 -12.25 7.25
CA LYS A 30 3.94 -12.79 6.13
C LYS A 30 3.94 -14.31 6.10
N ALA A 31 2.87 -14.89 5.54
CA ALA A 31 2.82 -16.30 5.21
C ALA A 31 3.78 -16.59 4.03
N LYS A 32 4.20 -17.84 3.90
CA LYS A 32 5.16 -18.24 2.87
C LYS A 32 4.61 -18.06 1.45
N ASP A 33 3.29 -18.09 1.28
CA ASP A 33 2.63 -18.01 -0.03
C ASP A 33 2.37 -16.57 -0.49
N ILE A 34 2.78 -15.59 0.30
CA ILE A 34 2.82 -14.19 -0.15
C ILE A 34 4.28 -13.78 -0.24
N THR A 35 4.70 -13.39 -1.44
CA THR A 35 6.09 -13.01 -1.70
C THR A 35 6.21 -11.52 -1.93
N VAL A 36 7.39 -10.98 -1.65
CA VAL A 36 7.67 -9.55 -1.74
C VAL A 36 8.81 -9.33 -2.74
N SER A 37 8.66 -8.33 -3.60
CA SER A 37 9.71 -7.97 -4.56
C SER A 37 10.99 -7.47 -3.85
N PRO A 38 12.15 -7.50 -4.54
CA PRO A 38 13.42 -7.06 -3.92
C PRO A 38 13.39 -5.62 -3.41
N ASP A 39 12.63 -4.73 -4.05
CA ASP A 39 12.50 -3.33 -3.61
C ASP A 39 11.37 -3.13 -2.58
N SER A 40 10.72 -4.22 -2.17
CA SER A 40 9.65 -4.22 -1.17
C SER A 40 8.42 -3.38 -1.55
N THR A 41 8.15 -3.21 -2.83
CA THR A 41 7.00 -2.43 -3.30
C THR A 41 5.85 -3.31 -3.80
N LYS A 42 6.10 -4.56 -4.15
CA LYS A 42 5.11 -5.43 -4.79
C LYS A 42 4.94 -6.72 -4.00
N PHE A 43 3.69 -7.04 -3.69
CA PHE A 43 3.32 -8.21 -2.89
C PHE A 43 2.49 -9.15 -3.77
N THR A 44 2.98 -10.35 -4.00
CA THR A 44 2.34 -11.34 -4.87
C THR A 44 1.65 -12.40 -4.04
N VAL A 45 0.34 -12.60 -4.28
CA VAL A 45 -0.43 -13.67 -3.65
C VAL A 45 -0.40 -14.88 -4.56
N LYS A 46 -0.02 -16.04 -4.02
CA LYS A 46 0.08 -17.26 -4.80
C LYS A 46 -1.29 -17.83 -5.17
N THR A 47 -2.25 -17.71 -4.28
CA THR A 47 -3.58 -18.32 -4.41
C THR A 47 -4.66 -17.25 -4.46
N GLY A 48 -5.51 -17.32 -5.47
CA GLY A 48 -6.65 -16.42 -5.61
C GLY A 48 -7.70 -16.63 -4.53
N GLY A 49 -8.56 -15.66 -4.36
CA GLY A 49 -9.63 -15.68 -3.36
C GLY A 49 -10.05 -14.27 -3.01
N ILE A 50 -10.78 -14.14 -1.89
CA ILE A 50 -11.20 -12.85 -1.36
C ILE A 50 -10.19 -12.42 -0.30
N TYR A 51 -9.62 -11.25 -0.50
CA TYR A 51 -8.60 -10.69 0.39
C TYR A 51 -9.09 -9.37 0.96
N GLN A 52 -8.84 -9.17 2.25
CA GLN A 52 -8.97 -7.87 2.89
C GLN A 52 -7.61 -7.19 2.82
N VAL A 53 -7.58 -6.01 2.22
CA VAL A 53 -6.33 -5.26 2.05
C VAL A 53 -6.52 -3.86 2.61
N GLY A 54 -5.68 -3.51 3.58
CA GLY A 54 -5.70 -2.20 4.21
C GLY A 54 -4.35 -1.52 4.13
N TYR A 55 -4.36 -0.20 4.07
CA TYR A 55 -3.12 0.57 4.07
C TYR A 55 -3.27 1.86 4.83
N VAL A 56 -2.14 2.37 5.29
CA VAL A 56 -2.01 3.68 5.92
C VAL A 56 -0.76 4.36 5.37
N VAL A 57 -0.88 5.63 5.01
CA VAL A 57 0.26 6.47 4.63
C VAL A 57 0.21 7.72 5.50
N ASN A 58 1.30 7.99 6.22
CA ASN A 58 1.46 9.18 7.03
C ASN A 58 2.58 10.05 6.44
N THR A 59 2.27 11.30 6.14
CA THR A 59 3.21 12.22 5.54
C THR A 59 3.65 13.28 6.55
N ASP A 60 4.79 13.92 6.29
CA ASP A 60 5.32 14.95 7.18
C ASP A 60 4.50 16.25 7.14
N LYS A 61 3.69 16.44 6.10
CA LYS A 61 2.77 17.59 5.98
C LYS A 61 1.52 17.16 5.23
N ALA A 62 0.45 17.95 5.40
CA ALA A 62 -0.77 17.75 4.65
C ALA A 62 -0.53 18.04 3.16
N LEU A 63 -0.97 17.15 2.30
CA LEU A 63 -0.77 17.22 0.86
C LEU A 63 -2.09 16.98 0.12
N THR A 64 -2.16 17.48 -1.12
CA THR A 64 -3.28 17.16 -2.01
C THR A 64 -3.08 15.82 -2.71
N ALA A 65 -1.94 15.17 -2.52
CA ALA A 65 -1.68 13.82 -3.03
C ALA A 65 -2.68 12.81 -2.48
N GLY A 66 -2.82 11.71 -3.18
CA GLY A 66 -3.64 10.58 -2.74
C GLY A 66 -2.85 9.29 -2.70
N ALA A 67 -3.45 8.27 -2.11
CA ALA A 67 -2.92 6.92 -2.09
C ALA A 67 -3.95 5.96 -2.68
N ARG A 68 -3.48 4.92 -3.34
CA ARG A 68 -4.35 3.89 -3.90
C ARG A 68 -3.60 2.57 -4.03
N LEU A 69 -4.37 1.49 -4.15
CA LEU A 69 -3.82 0.18 -4.43
C LEU A 69 -3.82 -0.07 -5.93
N LEU A 70 -2.77 -0.74 -6.41
CA LEU A 70 -2.69 -1.27 -7.75
C LEU A 70 -2.74 -2.79 -7.69
N VAL A 71 -3.47 -3.40 -8.62
CA VAL A 71 -3.45 -4.85 -8.82
C VAL A 71 -2.87 -5.10 -10.20
N ASN A 72 -1.73 -5.76 -10.27
CA ASN A 72 -0.98 -5.97 -11.52
C ASN A 72 -0.69 -4.66 -12.26
N GLY A 73 -0.41 -3.59 -11.48
CA GLY A 73 -0.13 -2.28 -12.05
C GLY A 73 -1.36 -1.45 -12.41
N GLU A 74 -2.58 -1.99 -12.26
CA GLU A 74 -3.82 -1.29 -12.59
C GLU A 74 -4.47 -0.71 -11.33
N PRO A 75 -4.83 0.58 -11.33
CA PRO A 75 -5.45 1.20 -10.15
C PRO A 75 -6.80 0.59 -9.81
N LYS A 76 -7.03 0.41 -8.49
CA LYS A 76 -8.33 0.05 -7.94
C LYS A 76 -8.95 1.30 -7.34
N GLU A 77 -9.84 1.94 -8.07
CA GLU A 77 -10.41 3.25 -7.69
C GLU A 77 -11.17 3.19 -6.36
N GLY A 78 -11.82 2.06 -6.07
CA GLY A 78 -12.52 1.89 -4.78
C GLY A 78 -11.59 1.84 -3.58
N ALA A 79 -10.30 1.65 -3.80
CA ALA A 79 -9.28 1.66 -2.76
C ALA A 79 -8.49 2.96 -2.70
N ALA A 80 -8.86 3.97 -3.49
CA ALA A 80 -8.18 5.25 -3.51
C ALA A 80 -8.68 6.16 -2.38
N VAL A 81 -7.78 7.03 -1.89
CA VAL A 81 -8.11 8.04 -0.89
C VAL A 81 -7.28 9.29 -1.19
N GLY A 82 -7.91 10.48 -1.05
CA GLY A 82 -7.23 11.74 -1.34
C GLY A 82 -7.07 12.00 -2.83
N GLY A 83 -6.04 12.78 -3.20
CA GLY A 83 -5.77 13.11 -4.60
C GLY A 83 -6.75 14.12 -5.21
N ILE A 84 -7.49 14.85 -4.37
CA ILE A 84 -8.45 15.87 -4.79
C ILE A 84 -7.86 17.24 -4.44
N ALA A 85 -7.80 18.14 -5.40
CA ALA A 85 -7.13 19.44 -5.25
C ALA A 85 -7.63 20.28 -4.07
N ALA A 86 -8.91 20.14 -3.70
CA ALA A 86 -9.52 20.88 -2.59
C ALA A 86 -9.29 20.22 -1.22
N LEU A 87 -8.61 19.09 -1.16
CA LEU A 87 -8.48 18.31 0.07
C LEU A 87 -7.00 18.05 0.37
N SER A 88 -6.51 18.56 1.49
CA SER A 88 -5.14 18.32 1.96
C SER A 88 -5.16 17.38 3.14
N LEU A 89 -4.43 16.26 3.04
CA LEU A 89 -4.38 15.22 4.07
C LEU A 89 -2.94 14.90 4.41
N SER A 90 -2.66 14.64 5.69
CA SER A 90 -1.37 14.11 6.15
C SER A 90 -1.46 12.64 6.52
N ARG A 91 -2.68 12.08 6.55
CA ARG A 91 -2.91 10.66 6.75
C ARG A 91 -3.88 10.17 5.70
N LEU A 92 -3.44 9.17 4.95
CA LEU A 92 -4.24 8.52 3.91
C LEU A 92 -4.40 7.06 4.29
N SER A 93 -5.64 6.60 4.43
CA SER A 93 -5.88 5.20 4.79
C SER A 93 -7.18 4.71 4.14
N ASN A 94 -7.20 3.43 3.82
CA ASN A 94 -8.40 2.77 3.35
C ASN A 94 -8.27 1.27 3.59
N GLU A 95 -9.40 0.59 3.58
CA GLU A 95 -9.45 -0.86 3.71
C GLU A 95 -10.56 -1.37 2.81
N VAL A 96 -10.23 -2.36 1.97
CA VAL A 96 -11.13 -2.86 0.96
C VAL A 96 -11.10 -4.38 0.90
N LEU A 97 -12.13 -4.96 0.31
CA LEU A 97 -12.13 -6.37 -0.08
C LEU A 97 -11.83 -6.45 -1.57
N LEU A 98 -10.89 -7.29 -1.93
CA LEU A 98 -10.48 -7.51 -3.32
C LEU A 98 -10.64 -8.98 -3.67
N ARG A 99 -11.21 -9.24 -4.84
CA ARG A 99 -11.18 -10.58 -5.43
C ARG A 99 -9.91 -10.66 -6.27
N LEU A 100 -9.00 -11.52 -5.86
CA LEU A 100 -7.71 -11.69 -6.53
C LEU A 100 -7.64 -13.05 -7.21
N SER A 101 -6.87 -13.12 -8.29
CA SER A 101 -6.55 -14.35 -8.97
C SER A 101 -5.18 -14.86 -8.55
N ASP A 102 -4.87 -16.12 -8.88
CA ASP A 102 -3.56 -16.68 -8.58
C ASP A 102 -2.45 -15.80 -9.17
N ASN A 103 -1.44 -15.53 -8.37
CA ASN A 103 -0.26 -14.74 -8.73
C ASN A 103 -0.54 -13.25 -8.99
N ASP A 104 -1.66 -12.72 -8.52
CA ASP A 104 -1.91 -11.29 -8.57
C ASP A 104 -0.94 -10.53 -7.68
N GLU A 105 -0.53 -9.37 -8.14
CA GLU A 105 0.47 -8.53 -7.49
C GLU A 105 -0.18 -7.24 -6.98
N ILE A 106 0.03 -6.94 -5.71
CA ILE A 106 -0.54 -5.76 -5.04
C ILE A 106 0.58 -4.79 -4.74
N SER A 107 0.35 -3.51 -5.02
CA SER A 107 1.26 -2.44 -4.65
C SER A 107 0.49 -1.21 -4.16
N LEU A 108 1.17 -0.36 -3.39
CA LEU A 108 0.63 0.89 -2.85
C LEU A 108 1.30 2.04 -3.58
N GLN A 109 0.49 2.92 -4.16
CA GLN A 109 0.98 4.04 -4.94
C GLN A 109 0.52 5.37 -4.34
N ILE A 110 1.41 6.35 -4.34
CA ILE A 110 1.08 7.74 -4.07
C ILE A 110 0.87 8.42 -5.42
N PHE A 111 -0.30 9.01 -5.64
CA PHE A 111 -0.63 9.64 -6.91
C PHE A 111 -1.00 11.12 -6.73
N ASN A 112 -0.96 11.90 -7.81
CA ASN A 112 -1.15 13.36 -7.79
C ASN A 112 -0.20 14.07 -6.83
N ASN A 113 1.07 13.65 -6.84
CA ASN A 113 2.12 14.24 -5.99
C ASN A 113 3.21 14.87 -6.87
N PRO A 114 2.97 16.06 -7.43
CA PRO A 114 3.83 16.63 -8.48
C PRO A 114 5.27 16.89 -8.07
N ILE A 115 5.55 16.94 -6.76
CA ILE A 115 6.91 17.18 -6.26
C ILE A 115 7.42 16.03 -5.38
N GLY A 116 6.70 14.89 -5.36
CA GLY A 116 7.01 13.78 -4.47
C GLY A 116 6.40 13.95 -3.10
N THR A 117 6.52 12.91 -2.27
CA THR A 117 5.90 12.85 -0.94
C THR A 117 6.90 12.30 0.07
N ALA A 118 7.12 13.01 1.16
CA ALA A 118 7.95 12.54 2.26
C ALA A 118 7.09 11.82 3.31
N LEU A 119 7.46 10.60 3.65
CA LEU A 119 6.80 9.82 4.70
C LEU A 119 7.36 10.21 6.07
N LEU A 120 6.54 10.06 7.11
CA LEU A 120 7.03 10.19 8.48
C LEU A 120 8.09 9.12 8.77
N PRO A 121 9.19 9.48 9.45
CA PRO A 121 10.26 8.53 9.74
C PRO A 121 9.89 7.51 10.82
N ALA A 122 9.07 7.91 11.78
CA ALA A 122 8.69 7.05 12.90
C ALA A 122 7.45 7.61 13.56
N PRO A 123 6.63 6.76 14.17
CA PRO A 123 6.77 5.30 14.25
C PRO A 123 6.50 4.58 12.95
N VAL A 124 5.56 5.08 12.11
CA VAL A 124 5.25 4.44 10.83
C VAL A 124 4.92 5.49 9.79
N GLY A 125 5.67 5.51 8.68
CA GLY A 125 5.37 6.36 7.53
C GLY A 125 4.35 5.74 6.60
N ALA A 126 4.35 4.40 6.46
CA ALA A 126 3.37 3.68 5.67
C ALA A 126 3.27 2.25 6.13
N SER A 127 2.11 1.62 5.91
CA SER A 127 1.94 0.20 6.16
C SER A 127 0.91 -0.39 5.20
N LEU A 128 1.02 -1.70 4.99
CA LEU A 128 0.09 -2.47 4.16
C LEU A 128 -0.23 -3.76 4.89
N ARG A 129 -1.51 -4.13 4.91
CA ARG A 129 -1.98 -5.36 5.52
C ARG A 129 -2.82 -6.13 4.51
N ILE A 130 -2.50 -7.40 4.33
CA ILE A 130 -3.18 -8.31 3.40
C ILE A 130 -3.62 -9.53 4.20
N VAL A 131 -4.90 -9.88 4.13
CA VAL A 131 -5.45 -11.04 4.81
C VAL A 131 -6.41 -11.76 3.87
N ARG A 132 -6.16 -13.05 3.66
CA ARG A 132 -7.05 -13.88 2.83
C ARG A 132 -8.23 -14.38 3.66
N LEU A 133 -9.44 -14.15 3.16
CA LEU A 133 -10.69 -14.52 3.84
C LEU A 133 -11.30 -15.80 3.28
N SER A 134 -10.99 -16.14 2.04
CA SER A 134 -11.58 -17.37 1.47
C SER A 134 -10.70 -17.98 0.37
#